data_04f78222285f8dce31c72d74c93eb318
#
_entry.id   04f78222285f8dce31c72d74c93eb318
#
_cell.length_a   1.000
_cell.length_b   1.000
_cell.length_c   1.000
_cell.angle_alpha   90.00
_cell.angle_beta   90.00
_cell.angle_gamma   90.00
#
_symmetry.space_group_name_H-M   'P 1'
#
loop_
_entity.id
_entity.type
_entity.pdbx_description
1 polymer ?
#
loop_
_entity_poly.entity_id
_entity_poly.type
_entity_poly.pdbx_seq_one_letter_code
_entity_poly.pdbx_strand_id
1 'polypeptide(L)'
;MHALIVAAGFGSRLRAVSPSKPLTPVAGVPLIARVIAAARAGGATGFTVVTGHAGEALEAYLRALDPAIACVRTRDWNLANGHSVLTGADAVGPARHLLMMADHLFDPAIVATTIVAPPAALTLAIDRRLDNPYVDLDDVTRVRTRDGAIVAIGKHLADHDAYDCGVFAVDGRFHDALRRSIADGGPGSISAGVEALAASGDARTVDIGDAWWLDVDDSRALAQAEAALGGRSAVAA
;
A
#
# COMPACT_ATOMS: atom_id res chain seq x y z
N MET A 1 -6.05 -8.27 -12.18
CA MET A 1 -6.84 -7.89 -10.98
C MET A 1 -6.94 -6.37 -10.92
N HIS A 2 -8.07 -5.79 -10.49
CA HIS A 2 -8.18 -4.32 -10.28
C HIS A 2 -7.32 -3.89 -9.08
N ALA A 3 -6.77 -2.67 -9.10
CA ALA A 3 -5.99 -2.09 -8.02
C ALA A 3 -6.66 -0.83 -7.47
N LEU A 4 -6.89 -0.80 -6.16
CA LEU A 4 -7.26 0.36 -5.38
C LEU A 4 -5.99 0.91 -4.72
N ILE A 5 -5.62 2.15 -5.06
CA ILE A 5 -4.42 2.80 -4.52
C ILE A 5 -4.84 3.95 -3.60
N VAL A 6 -4.40 3.93 -2.35
CA VAL A 6 -4.66 5.00 -1.37
C VAL A 6 -3.58 6.08 -1.48
N ALA A 7 -3.99 7.26 -1.90
CA ALA A 7 -3.12 8.42 -2.17
C ALA A 7 -3.67 9.72 -1.54
N ALA A 8 -4.47 9.62 -0.47
CA ALA A 8 -5.23 10.75 0.08
C ALA A 8 -4.48 11.56 1.15
N GLY A 9 -3.43 11.00 1.75
CA GLY A 9 -2.77 11.52 2.93
C GLY A 9 -1.99 12.82 2.72
N PHE A 10 -1.73 13.52 3.82
CA PHE A 10 -1.05 14.83 3.83
C PHE A 10 0.45 14.77 3.46
N GLY A 11 1.15 13.67 3.77
CA GLY A 11 2.56 13.47 3.44
C GLY A 11 3.51 14.51 4.06
N SER A 12 3.35 14.80 5.34
CA SER A 12 4.01 15.92 6.04
C SER A 12 5.53 15.94 5.91
N ARG A 13 6.19 14.78 5.94
CA ARG A 13 7.66 14.64 5.95
C ARG A 13 8.34 14.96 4.60
N LEU A 14 7.61 14.86 3.48
CA LEU A 14 8.11 15.17 2.13
C LEU A 14 7.64 16.52 1.57
N ARG A 15 6.92 17.34 2.36
CA ARG A 15 6.37 18.62 1.89
C ARG A 15 7.42 19.66 1.44
N ALA A 16 8.63 19.58 1.96
CA ALA A 16 9.73 20.42 1.50
C ALA A 16 10.18 20.07 0.05
N VAL A 17 9.90 18.85 -0.40
CA VAL A 17 10.25 18.35 -1.74
C VAL A 17 9.08 18.50 -2.70
N SER A 18 7.85 18.18 -2.24
CA SER A 18 6.65 18.26 -3.08
C SER A 18 5.42 18.62 -2.23
N PRO A 19 4.51 19.48 -2.73
CA PRO A 19 3.25 19.77 -2.06
C PRO A 19 2.30 18.57 -2.00
N SER A 20 2.53 17.56 -2.81
CA SER A 20 1.75 16.31 -2.87
C SER A 20 2.70 15.12 -2.84
N LYS A 21 2.68 14.33 -1.74
CA LYS A 21 3.55 13.15 -1.57
C LYS A 21 3.49 12.19 -2.77
N PRO A 22 2.32 11.79 -3.30
CA PRO A 22 2.24 10.91 -4.47
C PRO A 22 2.88 11.48 -5.74
N LEU A 23 3.01 12.82 -5.84
CA LEU A 23 3.65 13.51 -6.97
C LEU A 23 5.14 13.77 -6.73
N THR A 24 5.71 13.38 -5.59
CA THR A 24 7.14 13.51 -5.33
C THR A 24 7.93 12.75 -6.41
N PRO A 25 8.85 13.41 -7.15
CA PRO A 25 9.65 12.72 -8.14
C PRO A 25 10.71 11.84 -7.47
N VAL A 26 10.82 10.62 -7.95
CA VAL A 26 11.91 9.68 -7.62
C VAL A 26 12.65 9.40 -8.93
N ALA A 27 13.91 9.79 -9.03
CA ALA A 27 14.67 9.73 -10.29
C ALA A 27 13.84 10.28 -11.49
N GLY A 28 13.26 11.48 -11.30
CA GLY A 28 12.50 12.20 -12.32
C GLY A 28 11.08 11.72 -12.62
N VAL A 29 10.60 10.63 -12.01
CA VAL A 29 9.24 10.08 -12.22
C VAL A 29 8.45 10.12 -10.91
N PRO A 30 7.22 10.67 -10.88
CA PRO A 30 6.38 10.72 -9.68
C PRO A 30 6.16 9.34 -9.05
N LEU A 31 6.15 9.28 -7.70
CA LEU A 31 5.92 8.06 -6.92
C LEU A 31 4.72 7.27 -7.42
N ILE A 32 3.57 7.92 -7.56
CA ILE A 32 2.32 7.27 -8.01
C ILE A 32 2.46 6.62 -9.40
N ALA A 33 3.21 7.24 -10.32
CA ALA A 33 3.42 6.67 -11.64
C ALA A 33 4.28 5.40 -11.57
N ARG A 34 5.27 5.37 -10.67
CA ARG A 34 6.08 4.17 -10.43
C ARG A 34 5.26 3.05 -9.81
N VAL A 35 4.43 3.37 -8.82
CA VAL A 35 3.52 2.39 -8.19
C VAL A 35 2.57 1.79 -9.24
N ILE A 36 1.93 2.62 -10.07
CA ILE A 36 1.03 2.16 -11.13
C ILE A 36 1.77 1.31 -12.17
N ALA A 37 2.97 1.73 -12.59
CA ALA A 37 3.77 0.98 -13.55
C ALA A 37 4.19 -0.39 -13.00
N ALA A 38 4.67 -0.46 -11.75
CA ALA A 38 5.04 -1.72 -11.11
C ALA A 38 3.82 -2.63 -10.90
N ALA A 39 2.69 -2.08 -10.48
CA ALA A 39 1.45 -2.84 -10.32
C ALA A 39 0.95 -3.41 -11.66
N ARG A 40 1.01 -2.61 -12.73
CA ARG A 40 0.64 -3.05 -14.10
C ARG A 40 1.56 -4.17 -14.58
N ALA A 41 2.87 -4.02 -14.39
CA ALA A 41 3.85 -5.06 -14.72
C ALA A 41 3.64 -6.35 -13.91
N GLY A 42 3.16 -6.25 -12.66
CA GLY A 42 2.78 -7.38 -11.80
C GLY A 42 1.40 -7.98 -12.08
N GLY A 43 0.65 -7.47 -13.09
CA GLY A 43 -0.63 -8.05 -13.51
C GLY A 43 -1.89 -7.31 -13.06
N ALA A 44 -1.79 -6.10 -12.53
CA ALA A 44 -2.95 -5.23 -12.31
C ALA A 44 -3.51 -4.76 -13.66
N THR A 45 -4.84 -4.84 -13.84
CA THR A 45 -5.50 -4.59 -15.13
C THR A 45 -6.36 -3.32 -15.15
N GLY A 46 -6.61 -2.70 -14.00
CA GLY A 46 -7.37 -1.45 -13.86
C GLY A 46 -7.03 -0.77 -12.55
N PHE A 47 -7.26 0.54 -12.47
CA PHE A 47 -6.83 1.35 -11.35
C PHE A 47 -7.93 2.29 -10.87
N THR A 48 -8.14 2.32 -9.56
CA THR A 48 -8.86 3.38 -8.85
C THR A 48 -7.91 3.99 -7.83
N VAL A 49 -7.74 5.30 -7.86
CA VAL A 49 -6.89 6.04 -6.93
C VAL A 49 -7.76 6.88 -6.00
N VAL A 50 -7.62 6.66 -4.69
CA VAL A 50 -8.28 7.50 -3.69
C VAL A 50 -7.42 8.73 -3.46
N THR A 51 -7.94 9.89 -3.82
CA THR A 51 -7.30 11.20 -3.65
C THR A 51 -7.90 11.94 -2.45
N GLY A 52 -7.18 12.93 -1.93
CA GLY A 52 -7.65 13.72 -0.78
C GLY A 52 -6.92 15.05 -0.69
N HIS A 53 -5.91 15.17 0.18
CA HIS A 53 -5.10 16.36 0.27
C HIS A 53 -4.39 16.67 -1.07
N ALA A 54 -4.46 17.91 -1.53
CA ALA A 54 -3.95 18.34 -2.84
C ALA A 54 -4.46 17.48 -4.02
N GLY A 55 -5.65 16.89 -3.90
CA GLY A 55 -6.21 15.90 -4.82
C GLY A 55 -6.35 16.39 -6.26
N GLU A 56 -6.62 17.68 -6.48
CA GLU A 56 -6.80 18.25 -7.83
C GLU A 56 -5.55 18.10 -8.71
N ALA A 57 -4.38 18.40 -8.17
CA ALA A 57 -3.12 18.26 -8.90
C ALA A 57 -2.83 16.79 -9.21
N LEU A 58 -3.08 15.88 -8.25
CA LEU A 58 -2.91 14.45 -8.44
C LEU A 58 -3.88 13.90 -9.50
N GLU A 59 -5.15 14.27 -9.44
CA GLU A 59 -6.17 13.84 -10.42
C GLU A 59 -5.87 14.36 -11.83
N ALA A 60 -5.40 15.63 -11.95
CA ALA A 60 -4.98 16.17 -13.23
C ALA A 60 -3.79 15.37 -13.81
N TYR A 61 -2.80 15.05 -12.98
CA TYR A 61 -1.66 14.23 -13.37
C TYR A 61 -2.10 12.82 -13.81
N LEU A 62 -2.93 12.14 -13.01
CA LEU A 62 -3.39 10.78 -13.30
C LEU A 62 -4.19 10.71 -14.59
N ARG A 63 -5.05 11.71 -14.85
CA ARG A 63 -5.82 11.80 -16.10
C ARG A 63 -4.93 12.00 -17.33
N ALA A 64 -3.83 12.76 -17.17
CA ALA A 64 -2.85 12.94 -18.24
C ALA A 64 -1.99 11.69 -18.47
N LEU A 65 -1.71 10.94 -17.38
CA LEU A 65 -0.93 9.69 -17.44
C LEU A 65 -1.71 8.58 -18.14
N ASP A 66 -2.96 8.37 -17.74
CA ASP A 66 -3.86 7.35 -18.31
C ASP A 66 -5.31 7.73 -17.97
N PRO A 67 -6.13 8.15 -18.94
CA PRO A 67 -7.53 8.55 -18.71
C PRO A 67 -8.44 7.39 -18.23
N ALA A 68 -7.98 6.14 -18.29
CA ALA A 68 -8.71 4.98 -17.76
C ALA A 68 -8.54 4.82 -16.23
N ILE A 69 -7.65 5.58 -15.59
CA ILE A 69 -7.51 5.58 -14.15
C ILE A 69 -8.68 6.33 -13.53
N ALA A 70 -9.49 5.63 -12.74
CA ALA A 70 -10.56 6.26 -11.97
C ALA A 70 -9.98 6.98 -10.72
N CYS A 71 -10.47 8.18 -10.43
CA CYS A 71 -10.14 8.92 -9.22
C CYS A 71 -11.38 9.08 -8.35
N VAL A 72 -11.25 8.77 -7.06
CA VAL A 72 -12.30 8.96 -6.05
C VAL A 72 -11.76 9.84 -4.95
N ARG A 73 -12.38 11.00 -4.70
CA ARG A 73 -11.90 11.95 -3.71
C ARG A 73 -12.55 11.69 -2.35
N THR A 74 -11.73 11.44 -1.31
CA THR A 74 -12.22 11.44 0.07
C THR A 74 -12.16 12.85 0.68
N ARG A 75 -13.15 13.16 1.52
CA ARG A 75 -13.14 14.36 2.37
C ARG A 75 -12.41 14.10 3.69
N ASP A 76 -12.30 12.85 4.08
CA ASP A 76 -11.79 12.40 5.38
C ASP A 76 -10.29 12.07 5.35
N TRP A 77 -9.53 12.76 4.48
CA TRP A 77 -8.10 12.55 4.28
C TRP A 77 -7.24 12.80 5.53
N ASN A 78 -7.76 13.52 6.51
CA ASN A 78 -7.14 13.81 7.81
C ASN A 78 -7.44 12.73 8.88
N LEU A 79 -8.33 11.78 8.59
CA LEU A 79 -8.59 10.63 9.42
C LEU A 79 -7.60 9.49 9.11
N ALA A 80 -7.67 8.40 9.88
CA ALA A 80 -6.84 7.22 9.63
C ALA A 80 -7.11 6.63 8.22
N ASN A 81 -6.10 5.98 7.65
CA ASN A 81 -6.08 5.55 6.25
C ASN A 81 -7.19 4.56 5.85
N GLY A 82 -7.78 3.85 6.80
CA GLY A 82 -8.94 2.98 6.54
C GLY A 82 -10.17 3.73 6.06
N HIS A 83 -10.39 4.99 6.46
CA HIS A 83 -11.47 5.82 5.92
C HIS A 83 -11.29 6.08 4.41
N SER A 84 -10.06 6.31 3.98
CA SER A 84 -9.73 6.44 2.56
C SER A 84 -9.96 5.12 1.81
N VAL A 85 -9.60 3.98 2.43
CA VAL A 85 -9.89 2.65 1.87
C VAL A 85 -11.39 2.47 1.65
N LEU A 86 -12.22 2.78 2.65
CA LEU A 86 -13.67 2.63 2.54
C LEU A 86 -14.29 3.53 1.46
N THR A 87 -13.79 4.77 1.30
CA THR A 87 -14.19 5.63 0.19
C THR A 87 -13.90 4.97 -1.17
N GLY A 88 -12.74 4.34 -1.33
CA GLY A 88 -12.38 3.60 -2.54
C GLY A 88 -13.17 2.30 -2.70
N ALA A 89 -13.43 1.59 -1.62
CA ALA A 89 -14.19 0.34 -1.59
C ALA A 89 -15.58 0.48 -2.20
N ASP A 90 -16.27 1.60 -1.92
CA ASP A 90 -17.58 1.90 -2.46
C ASP A 90 -17.56 2.06 -4.00
N ALA A 91 -16.43 2.44 -4.57
CA ALA A 91 -16.24 2.57 -6.02
C ALA A 91 -15.82 1.26 -6.70
N VAL A 92 -14.97 0.43 -6.05
CA VAL A 92 -14.47 -0.82 -6.66
C VAL A 92 -15.38 -2.02 -6.39
N GLY A 93 -16.26 -1.93 -5.39
CA GLY A 93 -17.18 -2.99 -5.02
C GLY A 93 -16.53 -4.13 -4.21
N PRO A 94 -17.29 -5.20 -3.92
CA PRO A 94 -16.87 -6.25 -3.01
C PRO A 94 -15.98 -7.34 -3.64
N ALA A 95 -15.78 -7.32 -4.96
CA ALA A 95 -14.93 -8.30 -5.65
C ALA A 95 -13.47 -8.20 -5.18
N ARG A 96 -12.76 -9.32 -5.21
CA ARG A 96 -11.35 -9.35 -4.83
C ARG A 96 -10.52 -8.41 -5.71
N HIS A 97 -9.75 -7.53 -5.08
CA HIS A 97 -8.90 -6.54 -5.73
C HIS A 97 -7.61 -6.30 -4.93
N LEU A 98 -6.62 -5.68 -5.55
CA LEU A 98 -5.43 -5.20 -4.85
C LEU A 98 -5.78 -3.93 -4.07
N LEU A 99 -5.26 -3.81 -2.85
CA LEU A 99 -5.21 -2.58 -2.07
C LEU A 99 -3.73 -2.23 -1.88
N MET A 100 -3.35 -1.01 -2.21
CA MET A 100 -1.95 -0.61 -2.26
C MET A 100 -1.77 0.82 -1.73
N MET A 101 -0.59 1.08 -1.18
CA MET A 101 -0.16 2.41 -0.76
C MET A 101 0.50 3.15 -1.92
N ALA A 102 0.28 4.47 -2.03
CA ALA A 102 0.83 5.31 -3.10
C ALA A 102 2.31 5.67 -2.92
N ASP A 103 2.87 5.38 -1.76
CA ASP A 103 4.21 5.73 -1.32
C ASP A 103 5.17 4.53 -1.22
N HIS A 104 4.68 3.33 -1.44
CA HIS A 104 5.49 2.12 -1.44
C HIS A 104 5.98 1.80 -2.86
N LEU A 105 7.29 1.82 -3.05
CA LEU A 105 7.94 1.31 -4.24
C LEU A 105 8.25 -0.17 -4.05
N PHE A 106 8.03 -0.97 -5.08
CA PHE A 106 8.19 -2.42 -4.98
C PHE A 106 8.49 -3.07 -6.33
N ASP A 107 9.09 -4.24 -6.26
CA ASP A 107 9.27 -5.11 -7.42
C ASP A 107 7.90 -5.63 -7.90
N PRO A 108 7.61 -5.62 -9.21
CA PRO A 108 6.38 -6.18 -9.78
C PRO A 108 6.06 -7.61 -9.33
N ALA A 109 7.07 -8.41 -9.01
CA ALA A 109 6.90 -9.78 -8.51
C ALA A 109 6.04 -9.84 -7.24
N ILE A 110 6.09 -8.81 -6.37
CA ILE A 110 5.26 -8.75 -5.15
C ILE A 110 3.79 -8.74 -5.50
N VAL A 111 3.39 -7.91 -6.49
CA VAL A 111 2.01 -7.85 -6.97
C VAL A 111 1.61 -9.18 -7.63
N ALA A 112 2.45 -9.73 -8.50
CA ALA A 112 2.19 -11.00 -9.17
C ALA A 112 1.95 -12.14 -8.15
N THR A 113 2.81 -12.26 -7.14
CA THR A 113 2.68 -13.25 -6.07
C THR A 113 1.41 -13.04 -5.24
N THR A 114 1.06 -11.79 -4.95
CA THR A 114 -0.16 -11.46 -4.20
C THR A 114 -1.43 -11.80 -4.99
N ILE A 115 -1.43 -11.58 -6.31
CA ILE A 115 -2.58 -11.90 -7.19
C ILE A 115 -2.87 -13.41 -7.21
N VAL A 116 -1.82 -14.25 -7.28
CA VAL A 116 -1.97 -15.71 -7.40
C VAL A 116 -2.12 -16.40 -6.05
N ALA A 117 -1.95 -15.70 -4.93
CA ALA A 117 -2.14 -16.24 -3.60
C ALA A 117 -3.56 -16.81 -3.41
N PRO A 118 -3.71 -17.90 -2.63
CA PRO A 118 -5.03 -18.48 -2.36
C PRO A 118 -6.03 -17.43 -1.86
N PRO A 119 -7.32 -17.52 -2.27
CA PRO A 119 -8.34 -16.57 -1.86
C PRO A 119 -8.54 -16.55 -0.34
N ALA A 120 -8.54 -15.35 0.24
CA ALA A 120 -8.89 -15.04 1.62
C ALA A 120 -9.58 -13.68 1.65
N ALA A 121 -10.20 -13.30 2.78
CA ALA A 121 -10.75 -11.95 2.93
C ALA A 121 -9.67 -10.87 2.79
N LEU A 122 -8.46 -11.20 3.27
CA LEU A 122 -7.26 -10.41 3.07
C LEU A 122 -6.04 -11.33 2.92
N THR A 123 -5.17 -11.01 1.95
CA THR A 123 -3.81 -11.56 1.84
C THR A 123 -2.84 -10.40 1.80
N LEU A 124 -1.89 -10.35 2.74
CA LEU A 124 -0.84 -9.32 2.84
C LEU A 124 0.48 -9.86 2.31
N ALA A 125 1.13 -9.11 1.44
CA ALA A 125 2.54 -9.32 1.09
C ALA A 125 3.44 -8.93 2.26
N ILE A 126 4.27 -9.85 2.75
CA ILE A 126 5.14 -9.65 3.91
C ILE A 126 6.60 -9.91 3.56
N ASP A 127 7.50 -9.14 4.19
CA ASP A 127 8.94 -9.34 4.15
C ASP A 127 9.42 -9.98 5.46
N ARG A 128 10.00 -11.18 5.37
CA ARG A 128 10.57 -11.89 6.53
C ARG A 128 12.03 -11.53 6.82
N ARG A 129 12.64 -10.70 5.99
CA ARG A 129 14.03 -10.23 6.20
C ARG A 129 14.02 -9.11 7.24
N LEU A 130 14.15 -9.48 8.52
CA LEU A 130 14.12 -8.52 9.63
C LEU A 130 15.35 -7.59 9.65
N ASP A 131 16.37 -7.89 8.87
CA ASP A 131 17.59 -7.11 8.65
C ASP A 131 17.60 -6.33 7.31
N ASN A 132 16.44 -6.21 6.64
CA ASN A 132 16.33 -5.47 5.39
C ASN A 132 16.75 -3.99 5.58
N PRO A 133 17.83 -3.50 4.93
CA PRO A 133 18.38 -2.17 5.16
C PRO A 133 17.49 -1.03 4.63
N TYR A 134 16.48 -1.36 3.83
CA TYR A 134 15.51 -0.40 3.30
C TYR A 134 14.34 -0.13 4.25
N VAL A 135 14.19 -0.93 5.31
CA VAL A 135 13.09 -0.79 6.27
C VAL A 135 13.43 0.25 7.34
N ASP A 136 12.54 1.22 7.52
CA ASP A 136 12.58 2.14 8.65
C ASP A 136 11.94 1.46 9.88
N LEU A 137 12.78 1.02 10.82
CA LEU A 137 12.33 0.31 12.02
C LEU A 137 11.47 1.15 12.97
N ASP A 138 11.53 2.49 12.85
CA ASP A 138 10.76 3.42 13.67
C ASP A 138 9.34 3.63 13.13
N ASP A 139 9.11 3.36 11.82
CA ASP A 139 7.81 3.60 11.17
C ASP A 139 7.14 2.35 10.59
N VAL A 140 7.88 1.29 10.31
CA VAL A 140 7.36 0.08 9.66
C VAL A 140 6.24 -0.59 10.45
N THR A 141 5.23 -1.05 9.75
CA THR A 141 4.20 -1.92 10.32
C THR A 141 4.72 -3.36 10.43
N ARG A 142 4.75 -3.88 11.65
CA ARG A 142 5.25 -5.20 12.01
C ARG A 142 4.12 -6.22 11.99
N VAL A 143 4.44 -7.44 11.59
CA VAL A 143 3.48 -8.54 11.48
C VAL A 143 4.00 -9.75 12.23
N ARG A 144 3.11 -10.38 13.01
CA ARG A 144 3.36 -11.71 13.59
C ARG A 144 2.46 -12.71 12.89
N THR A 145 3.07 -13.80 12.42
CA THR A 145 2.36 -14.84 11.67
C THR A 145 2.37 -16.18 12.39
N ARG A 146 1.40 -17.03 12.05
CA ARG A 146 1.37 -18.46 12.41
C ARG A 146 0.71 -19.23 11.27
N ASP A 147 1.40 -20.22 10.72
CA ASP A 147 0.89 -21.09 9.65
C ASP A 147 0.32 -20.29 8.44
N GLY A 148 1.01 -19.20 8.07
CA GLY A 148 0.59 -18.30 6.98
C GLY A 148 -0.61 -17.42 7.29
N ALA A 149 -1.12 -17.42 8.52
CA ALA A 149 -2.14 -16.49 8.99
C ALA A 149 -1.49 -15.33 9.78
N ILE A 150 -2.08 -14.14 9.68
CA ILE A 150 -1.73 -13.03 10.56
C ILE A 150 -2.35 -13.28 11.93
N VAL A 151 -1.56 -13.20 13.00
CA VAL A 151 -2.05 -13.28 14.38
C VAL A 151 -1.95 -11.96 15.13
N ALA A 152 -1.08 -11.05 14.67
CA ALA A 152 -1.00 -9.66 15.16
C ALA A 152 -0.34 -8.77 14.10
N ILE A 153 -0.70 -7.47 14.08
CA ILE A 153 -0.14 -6.47 13.18
C ILE A 153 -0.13 -5.11 13.89
N GLY A 154 0.93 -4.32 13.73
CA GLY A 154 1.00 -2.97 14.28
C GLY A 154 2.42 -2.44 14.37
N LYS A 155 2.56 -1.10 14.42
CA LYS A 155 3.88 -0.43 14.44
C LYS A 155 4.69 -0.74 15.72
N HIS A 156 4.02 -0.96 16.84
CA HIS A 156 4.67 -1.17 18.16
C HIS A 156 4.68 -2.64 18.59
N LEU A 157 4.46 -3.57 17.66
CA LEU A 157 4.47 -5.00 17.96
C LEU A 157 5.90 -5.45 18.27
N ALA A 158 6.15 -5.85 19.52
CA ALA A 158 7.48 -6.25 19.95
C ALA A 158 7.88 -7.62 19.38
N ASP A 159 6.95 -8.59 19.41
CA ASP A 159 7.14 -9.93 18.89
C ASP A 159 6.55 -10.00 17.47
N HIS A 160 7.42 -10.02 16.46
CA HIS A 160 7.07 -10.06 15.06
C HIS A 160 8.08 -10.92 14.27
N ASP A 161 7.65 -11.45 13.14
CA ASP A 161 8.46 -12.29 12.25
C ASP A 161 8.44 -11.81 10.80
N ALA A 162 7.79 -10.66 10.54
CA ALA A 162 7.74 -10.05 9.21
C ALA A 162 7.36 -8.55 9.27
N TYR A 163 7.51 -7.88 8.12
CA TYR A 163 7.06 -6.50 7.87
C TYR A 163 5.97 -6.48 6.80
N ASP A 164 5.04 -5.53 6.92
CA ASP A 164 4.01 -5.19 5.93
C ASP A 164 4.64 -4.42 4.75
N CYS A 165 4.49 -4.92 3.53
CA CYS A 165 5.05 -4.30 2.32
C CYS A 165 4.07 -3.33 1.63
N GLY A 166 2.91 -3.04 2.21
CA GLY A 166 1.92 -2.12 1.64
C GLY A 166 1.16 -2.64 0.42
N VAL A 167 1.22 -3.94 0.13
CA VAL A 167 0.50 -4.59 -0.97
C VAL A 167 -0.40 -5.70 -0.43
N PHE A 168 -1.68 -5.57 -0.67
CA PHE A 168 -2.72 -6.50 -0.20
C PHE A 168 -3.59 -6.97 -1.37
N ALA A 169 -4.15 -8.17 -1.27
CA ALA A 169 -5.34 -8.58 -2.00
C ALA A 169 -6.49 -8.70 -1.00
N VAL A 170 -7.57 -7.96 -1.22
CA VAL A 170 -8.71 -7.89 -0.30
C VAL A 170 -10.02 -8.11 -1.03
N ASP A 171 -11.08 -8.48 -0.28
CA ASP A 171 -12.45 -8.51 -0.78
C ASP A 171 -13.42 -7.78 0.17
N GLY A 172 -14.70 -7.80 -0.13
CA GLY A 172 -15.73 -7.11 0.65
C GLY A 172 -15.75 -7.46 2.14
N ARG A 173 -15.30 -8.65 2.52
CA ARG A 173 -15.24 -9.07 3.94
C ARG A 173 -14.22 -8.23 4.73
N PHE A 174 -13.11 -7.84 4.10
CA PHE A 174 -12.17 -6.89 4.70
C PHE A 174 -12.81 -5.51 4.90
N HIS A 175 -13.51 -5.00 3.89
CA HIS A 175 -14.21 -3.72 4.01
C HIS A 175 -15.25 -3.73 5.14
N ASP A 176 -15.99 -4.83 5.27
CA ASP A 176 -16.97 -4.98 6.34
C ASP A 176 -16.32 -5.10 7.71
N ALA A 177 -15.18 -5.80 7.82
CA ALA A 177 -14.41 -5.86 9.06
C ALA A 177 -13.89 -4.48 9.47
N LEU A 178 -13.39 -3.70 8.53
CA LEU A 178 -12.92 -2.34 8.75
C LEU A 178 -14.07 -1.40 9.17
N ARG A 179 -15.24 -1.47 8.51
CA ARG A 179 -16.43 -0.69 8.90
C ARG A 179 -16.88 -1.03 10.32
N ARG A 180 -16.93 -2.33 10.67
CA ARG A 180 -17.27 -2.76 12.05
C ARG A 180 -16.27 -2.25 13.05
N SER A 181 -14.96 -2.40 12.80
CA SER A 181 -13.90 -1.90 13.68
C SER A 181 -14.05 -0.39 13.97
N ILE A 182 -14.37 0.41 12.94
CA ILE A 182 -14.63 1.85 13.10
C ILE A 182 -15.89 2.11 13.91
N ALA A 183 -16.98 1.40 13.62
CA ALA A 183 -18.25 1.55 14.33
C ALA A 183 -18.13 1.19 15.83
N ASP A 184 -17.27 0.25 16.16
CA ASP A 184 -16.96 -0.17 17.53
C ASP A 184 -15.95 0.77 18.24
N GLY A 185 -15.59 1.90 17.63
CA GLY A 185 -14.69 2.91 18.21
C GLY A 185 -13.20 2.63 18.01
N GLY A 186 -12.84 1.72 17.12
CA GLY A 186 -11.47 1.42 16.76
C GLY A 186 -10.78 2.58 16.02
N PRO A 187 -9.44 2.54 15.85
CA PRO A 187 -8.64 3.66 15.34
C PRO A 187 -8.88 3.98 13.84
N GLY A 188 -9.64 3.16 13.12
CA GLY A 188 -9.95 3.38 11.71
C GLY A 188 -8.78 3.19 10.74
N SER A 189 -7.69 2.55 11.17
CA SER A 189 -6.54 2.24 10.33
C SER A 189 -6.73 0.93 9.54
N ILE A 190 -5.97 0.75 8.46
CA ILE A 190 -5.91 -0.53 7.74
C ILE A 190 -5.52 -1.66 8.70
N SER A 191 -4.52 -1.45 9.54
CA SER A 191 -4.07 -2.45 10.53
C SER A 191 -5.19 -2.89 11.46
N ALA A 192 -6.07 -1.97 11.91
CA ALA A 192 -7.24 -2.32 12.73
C ALA A 192 -8.23 -3.24 12.00
N GLY A 193 -8.45 -2.99 10.70
CA GLY A 193 -9.25 -3.89 9.85
C GLY A 193 -8.60 -5.28 9.69
N VAL A 194 -7.28 -5.32 9.56
CA VAL A 194 -6.52 -6.58 9.49
C VAL A 194 -6.62 -7.34 10.82
N GLU A 195 -6.47 -6.68 11.97
CA GLU A 195 -6.63 -7.29 13.29
C GLU A 195 -8.01 -7.89 13.50
N ALA A 196 -9.07 -7.18 13.04
CA ALA A 196 -10.44 -7.68 13.11
C ALA A 196 -10.62 -8.98 12.29
N LEU A 197 -9.95 -9.11 11.14
CA LEU A 197 -9.94 -10.34 10.34
C LEU A 197 -9.03 -11.42 10.93
N ALA A 198 -7.89 -11.05 11.53
CA ALA A 198 -6.97 -12.00 12.15
C ALA A 198 -7.67 -12.81 13.25
N ALA A 199 -8.55 -12.18 14.02
CA ALA A 199 -9.36 -12.84 15.04
C ALA A 199 -10.30 -13.95 14.49
N SER A 200 -10.70 -13.86 13.20
CA SER A 200 -11.52 -14.88 12.51
C SER A 200 -10.69 -15.86 11.67
N GLY A 201 -9.37 -15.70 11.58
CA GLY A 201 -8.48 -16.55 10.77
C GLY A 201 -8.51 -16.24 9.26
N ASP A 202 -9.17 -15.17 8.84
CA ASP A 202 -9.38 -14.80 7.43
C ASP A 202 -8.32 -13.78 6.90
N ALA A 203 -7.32 -13.41 7.72
CA ALA A 203 -6.17 -12.60 7.33
C ALA A 203 -4.96 -13.52 7.07
N ARG A 204 -4.53 -13.59 5.82
CA ARG A 204 -3.44 -14.46 5.36
C ARG A 204 -2.25 -13.63 4.90
N THR A 205 -1.11 -14.30 4.74
CA THR A 205 0.13 -13.69 4.25
C THR A 205 0.67 -14.41 3.02
N VAL A 206 1.44 -13.68 2.23
CA VAL A 206 2.32 -14.23 1.20
C VAL A 206 3.70 -13.62 1.35
N ASP A 207 4.73 -14.46 1.39
CA ASP A 207 6.12 -14.03 1.52
C ASP A 207 6.63 -13.51 0.18
N ILE A 208 7.28 -12.34 0.19
CA ILE A 208 7.87 -11.72 -0.99
C ILE A 208 9.25 -12.30 -1.37
N GLY A 209 9.84 -13.16 -0.54
CA GLY A 209 11.20 -13.67 -0.74
C GLY A 209 12.23 -12.52 -0.81
N ASP A 210 13.06 -12.53 -1.86
CA ASP A 210 14.11 -11.53 -2.07
C ASP A 210 13.62 -10.29 -2.85
N ALA A 211 12.32 -10.18 -3.15
CA ALA A 211 11.78 -9.05 -3.89
C ALA A 211 12.00 -7.73 -3.13
N TRP A 212 12.39 -6.70 -3.87
CA TRP A 212 12.69 -5.39 -3.29
C TRP A 212 11.44 -4.57 -3.05
N TRP A 213 11.42 -3.84 -1.94
CA TRP A 213 10.42 -2.82 -1.63
C TRP A 213 11.00 -1.73 -0.74
N LEU A 214 10.35 -0.57 -0.71
CA LEU A 214 10.73 0.59 0.10
C LEU A 214 9.53 1.52 0.29
N ASP A 215 9.23 1.92 1.52
CA ASP A 215 8.31 3.02 1.83
C ASP A 215 9.03 4.37 1.74
N VAL A 216 8.54 5.27 0.88
CA VAL A 216 9.17 6.59 0.63
C VAL A 216 8.44 7.65 1.44
N ASP A 217 8.75 7.70 2.73
CA ASP A 217 8.06 8.58 3.67
C ASP A 217 8.80 9.89 3.97
N ASP A 218 10.12 9.90 3.81
CA ASP A 218 10.97 11.04 4.13
C ASP A 218 12.09 11.24 3.09
N SER A 219 12.95 12.24 3.30
CA SER A 219 14.07 12.55 2.40
C SER A 219 15.15 11.48 2.39
N ARG A 220 15.34 10.72 3.48
CA ARG A 220 16.29 9.60 3.55
C ARG A 220 15.81 8.44 2.67
N ALA A 221 14.54 8.04 2.84
CA ALA A 221 13.91 7.01 2.03
C ALA A 221 13.87 7.41 0.54
N LEU A 222 13.62 8.69 0.24
CA LEU A 222 13.68 9.21 -1.12
C LEU A 222 15.08 9.02 -1.74
N ALA A 223 16.16 9.41 -1.04
CA ALA A 223 17.51 9.21 -1.52
C ALA A 223 17.87 7.72 -1.71
N GLN A 224 17.41 6.85 -0.80
CA GLN A 224 17.57 5.40 -0.94
C GLN A 224 16.84 4.86 -2.19
N ALA A 225 15.61 5.34 -2.45
CA ALA A 225 14.84 4.99 -3.64
C ALA A 225 15.56 5.39 -4.93
N GLU A 226 16.10 6.61 -4.99
CA GLU A 226 16.84 7.10 -6.15
C GLU A 226 18.11 6.30 -6.42
N ALA A 227 18.86 5.97 -5.37
CA ALA A 227 20.05 5.13 -5.47
C ALA A 227 19.73 3.71 -5.98
N ALA A 228 18.68 3.09 -5.42
CA ALA A 228 18.25 1.74 -5.80
C ALA A 228 17.78 1.67 -7.26
N LEU A 229 17.04 2.69 -7.73
CA LEU A 229 16.54 2.74 -9.10
C LEU A 229 17.62 3.12 -10.11
N GLY A 230 18.57 4.00 -9.73
CA GLY A 230 19.73 4.35 -10.56
C GLY A 230 20.63 3.15 -10.81
N GLY A 231 20.89 2.32 -9.80
CA GLY A 231 21.65 1.09 -9.91
C GLY A 231 20.98 0.02 -10.79
N ARG A 232 19.64 -0.10 -10.73
CA ARG A 232 18.86 -1.07 -11.52
C ARG A 232 18.84 -0.73 -13.02
N SER A 233 18.83 0.56 -13.39
CA SER A 233 18.92 0.98 -14.80
C SER A 233 20.28 0.67 -15.42
N ALA A 234 21.36 0.68 -14.64
CA ALA A 234 22.71 0.38 -15.10
C ALA A 234 22.97 -1.12 -15.35
N VAL A 235 22.17 -2.02 -14.73
CA VAL A 235 22.31 -3.48 -14.89
C VAL A 235 21.46 -4.02 -16.06
N ALA A 236 20.48 -3.25 -16.53
CA ALA A 236 19.58 -3.63 -17.63
C ALA A 236 20.05 -3.11 -19.03
N ALA A 237 21.20 -2.45 -19.11
CA ALA A 237 21.86 -1.98 -20.34
C ALA A 237 23.06 -2.85 -20.69
#